data_cdef85a3764dc311d1e5be2737ea7446
#
_entry.id   cdef85a3764dc311d1e5be2737ea7446
#
_cell.length_a   1.000
_cell.length_b   1.000
_cell.length_c   1.000
_cell.angle_alpha   90.00
_cell.angle_beta   90.00
_cell.angle_gamma   90.00
#
_symmetry.space_group_name_H-M   'P 1'
#
loop_
_entity.id
_entity.type
_entity.pdbx_description
1 polymer ?
#
loop_
_entity_poly.entity_id
_entity_poly.type
_entity_poly.pdbx_seq_one_letter_code
_entity_poly.pdbx_strand_id
1 'polypeptide(L)'
;MNEKYKVAAYLRLSQEDGDKEISDSIISQKNIINKKVEELGREFYIVDYYIDDGYTGLNTDRPAFQKMLVDLENGIINTIITKDLSRLSRNSFEANYFIELYFLERNIRYISVLDNVDTGVKNSNNDMIQFKTLINDWYSKDISRKIKSSVWARKEKGMFLGAIAPYGYMKNKQDKHILEIKETEAIVVKKIFEEFSKGK
;
A
#
# COMPACT_ATOMS: atom_id res chain seq x y z
N MET A 1 13.79 2.49 34.50
CA MET A 1 12.77 3.52 34.22
C MET A 1 11.67 2.81 33.44
N ASN A 2 10.43 2.78 33.97
CA ASN A 2 9.33 2.21 33.18
C ASN A 2 9.10 3.12 31.97
N GLU A 3 9.34 2.58 30.79
CA GLU A 3 9.11 3.28 29.53
C GLU A 3 7.61 3.53 29.38
N LYS A 4 7.20 4.80 29.29
CA LYS A 4 5.79 5.16 29.11
C LYS A 4 5.38 4.97 27.65
N TYR A 5 4.27 4.30 27.43
CA TYR A 5 3.68 4.11 26.12
C TYR A 5 2.80 5.29 25.74
N LYS A 6 3.29 6.12 24.83
CA LYS A 6 2.63 7.33 24.31
C LYS A 6 1.74 6.91 23.14
N VAL A 7 0.44 6.80 23.38
CA VAL A 7 -0.50 6.19 22.46
C VAL A 7 -1.09 7.20 21.47
N ALA A 8 -0.98 6.89 20.18
CA ALA A 8 -1.82 7.45 19.13
C ALA A 8 -3.05 6.54 18.94
N ALA A 9 -4.23 7.04 19.21
CA ALA A 9 -5.48 6.37 18.86
C ALA A 9 -5.85 6.74 17.42
N TYR A 10 -5.71 5.80 16.47
CA TYR A 10 -6.04 6.06 15.08
C TYR A 10 -7.42 5.50 14.73
N LEU A 11 -8.29 6.38 14.21
CA LEU A 11 -9.67 6.10 13.87
C LEU A 11 -9.93 6.48 12.40
N ARG A 12 -10.74 5.68 11.72
CA ARG A 12 -11.08 5.94 10.33
C ARG A 12 -12.51 5.52 10.02
N LEU A 13 -13.20 6.38 9.27
CA LEU A 13 -14.51 6.10 8.71
C LEU A 13 -14.42 5.79 7.21
N SER A 14 -15.45 5.15 6.69
CA SER A 14 -15.63 4.90 5.27
C SER A 14 -16.76 5.80 4.76
N GLN A 15 -16.68 6.30 3.52
CA GLN A 15 -17.78 7.05 2.89
C GLN A 15 -19.08 6.26 2.76
N GLU A 16 -19.01 4.93 2.93
CA GLU A 16 -20.19 4.05 2.88
C GLU A 16 -21.02 4.08 4.16
N ASP A 17 -20.48 4.65 5.26
CA ASP A 17 -21.13 4.63 6.59
C ASP A 17 -22.13 5.78 6.81
N GLY A 18 -22.60 6.52 5.80
CA GLY A 18 -23.65 7.55 5.81
C GLY A 18 -23.64 8.61 6.95
N ASP A 19 -24.13 9.81 6.73
CA ASP A 19 -23.95 10.97 7.64
C ASP A 19 -24.47 10.86 9.08
N LYS A 20 -25.40 9.95 9.37
CA LYS A 20 -25.95 9.77 10.74
C LYS A 20 -25.21 8.74 11.59
N GLU A 21 -24.51 7.79 10.98
CA GLU A 21 -23.77 6.73 11.66
C GLU A 21 -22.30 7.12 11.93
N ILE A 22 -21.85 8.22 11.35
CA ILE A 22 -20.46 8.71 11.40
C ILE A 22 -20.03 8.99 12.84
N SER A 23 -20.80 9.78 13.59
CA SER A 23 -20.44 10.13 14.97
C SER A 23 -20.48 8.91 15.91
N ASP A 24 -21.45 8.02 15.73
CA ASP A 24 -21.61 6.82 16.56
C ASP A 24 -20.48 5.81 16.29
N SER A 25 -20.05 5.67 15.05
CA SER A 25 -18.91 4.79 14.68
C SER A 25 -17.60 5.30 15.27
N ILE A 26 -17.31 6.61 15.23
CA ILE A 26 -16.11 7.20 15.86
C ILE A 26 -16.16 7.07 17.39
N ILE A 27 -17.32 7.33 18.00
CA ILE A 27 -17.51 7.17 19.46
C ILE A 27 -17.27 5.71 19.86
N SER A 28 -17.83 4.77 19.10
CA SER A 28 -17.62 3.33 19.33
C SER A 28 -16.14 2.93 19.24
N GLN A 29 -15.42 3.42 18.22
CA GLN A 29 -13.98 3.16 18.08
C GLN A 29 -13.20 3.76 19.26
N LYS A 30 -13.49 5.00 19.67
CA LYS A 30 -12.86 5.63 20.84
C LYS A 30 -13.08 4.80 22.10
N ASN A 31 -14.32 4.35 22.36
CA ASN A 31 -14.64 3.56 23.55
C ASN A 31 -13.87 2.23 23.59
N ILE A 32 -13.75 1.54 22.44
CA ILE A 32 -12.98 0.30 22.33
C ILE A 32 -11.50 0.54 22.63
N ILE A 33 -10.91 1.61 22.06
CA ILE A 33 -9.50 1.93 22.28
C ILE A 33 -9.24 2.38 23.72
N ASN A 34 -10.11 3.22 24.28
CA ASN A 34 -9.99 3.69 25.66
C ASN A 34 -10.01 2.51 26.65
N LYS A 35 -10.98 1.62 26.48
CA LYS A 35 -11.07 0.41 27.30
C LYS A 35 -9.78 -0.43 27.19
N LYS A 36 -9.24 -0.58 25.98
CA LYS A 36 -7.98 -1.30 25.79
C LYS A 36 -6.80 -0.63 26.48
N VAL A 37 -6.70 0.69 26.44
CA VAL A 37 -5.64 1.45 27.14
C VAL A 37 -5.76 1.30 28.65
N GLU A 38 -6.97 1.32 29.21
CA GLU A 38 -7.20 1.05 30.64
C GLU A 38 -6.77 -0.38 31.03
N GLU A 39 -7.09 -1.38 30.20
CA GLU A 39 -6.66 -2.78 30.41
C GLU A 39 -5.14 -2.97 30.37
N LEU A 40 -4.44 -2.21 29.51
CA LEU A 40 -2.98 -2.26 29.40
C LEU A 40 -2.25 -1.67 30.59
N GLY A 41 -2.91 -0.80 31.37
CA GLY A 41 -2.40 -0.25 32.63
C GLY A 41 -1.84 1.17 32.53
N ARG A 42 -1.39 1.69 33.67
CA ARG A 42 -1.02 3.13 33.87
C ARG A 42 0.19 3.61 33.06
N GLU A 43 0.94 2.73 32.48
CA GLU A 43 2.09 3.04 31.61
C GLU A 43 1.63 3.49 30.21
N PHE A 44 0.37 3.21 29.85
CA PHE A 44 -0.22 3.60 28.57
C PHE A 44 -1.08 4.85 28.77
N TYR A 45 -0.88 5.87 27.93
CA TYR A 45 -1.76 7.03 27.91
C TYR A 45 -1.95 7.56 26.49
N ILE A 46 -3.15 7.99 26.18
CA ILE A 46 -3.49 8.53 24.85
C ILE A 46 -2.95 9.96 24.78
N VAL A 47 -2.10 10.21 23.78
CA VAL A 47 -1.56 11.53 23.46
C VAL A 47 -2.55 12.30 22.59
N ASP A 48 -3.05 11.66 21.51
CA ASP A 48 -4.01 12.28 20.59
C ASP A 48 -4.86 11.22 19.88
N TYR A 49 -6.02 11.66 19.37
CA TYR A 49 -6.90 10.91 18.50
C TYR A 49 -6.75 11.40 17.07
N TYR A 50 -6.19 10.56 16.21
CA TYR A 50 -6.00 10.84 14.79
C TYR A 50 -7.20 10.29 14.03
N ILE A 51 -8.02 11.19 13.46
CA ILE A 51 -9.30 10.81 12.85
C ILE A 51 -9.30 11.20 11.38
N ASP A 52 -9.37 10.20 10.51
CA ASP A 52 -9.62 10.39 9.08
C ASP A 52 -11.05 10.03 8.75
N ASP A 53 -11.83 11.04 8.38
CA ASP A 53 -13.24 10.93 8.02
C ASP A 53 -13.42 11.03 6.50
N GLY A 54 -14.22 10.14 5.91
CA GLY A 54 -14.53 10.17 4.48
C GLY A 54 -13.41 9.72 3.53
N TYR A 55 -12.26 9.25 4.02
CA TYR A 55 -11.17 8.77 3.20
C TYR A 55 -11.24 7.25 2.95
N THR A 56 -10.95 6.82 1.72
CA THR A 56 -10.91 5.40 1.38
C THR A 56 -9.71 4.72 2.03
N GLY A 57 -9.89 3.49 2.50
CA GLY A 57 -8.79 2.72 3.12
C GLY A 57 -7.74 2.20 2.14
N LEU A 58 -7.82 2.62 0.87
CA LEU A 58 -6.86 2.25 -0.18
C LEU A 58 -5.74 3.28 -0.36
N ASN A 59 -5.87 4.46 0.27
CA ASN A 59 -4.90 5.54 0.15
C ASN A 59 -4.36 5.93 1.53
N THR A 60 -3.04 6.07 1.65
CA THR A 60 -2.32 6.54 2.84
C THR A 60 -2.14 8.05 2.89
N ASP A 61 -2.54 8.79 1.85
CA ASP A 61 -2.52 10.27 1.83
C ASP A 61 -3.61 10.90 2.71
N ARG A 62 -3.95 10.23 3.82
CA ARG A 62 -4.93 10.65 4.82
C ARG A 62 -4.30 11.67 5.76
N PRO A 63 -4.88 12.87 5.93
CA PRO A 63 -4.24 13.96 6.67
C PRO A 63 -3.90 13.61 8.12
N ALA A 64 -4.84 12.95 8.84
CA ALA A 64 -4.61 12.55 10.22
C ALA A 64 -3.60 11.41 10.31
N PHE A 65 -3.59 10.47 9.37
CA PHE A 65 -2.58 9.43 9.27
C PHE A 65 -1.19 10.02 9.01
N GLN A 66 -1.07 10.98 8.10
CA GLN A 66 0.20 11.66 7.82
C GLN A 66 0.70 12.43 9.05
N LYS A 67 -0.19 13.16 9.74
CA LYS A 67 0.14 13.83 11.02
C LYS A 67 0.65 12.81 12.05
N MET A 68 -0.02 11.66 12.18
CA MET A 68 0.39 10.59 13.08
C MET A 68 1.81 10.09 12.77
N LEU A 69 2.15 9.89 11.48
CA LEU A 69 3.50 9.47 11.08
C LEU A 69 4.56 10.52 11.42
N VAL A 70 4.26 11.82 11.24
CA VAL A 70 5.16 12.92 11.62
C VAL A 70 5.36 12.97 13.14
N ASP A 71 4.29 12.83 13.93
CA ASP A 71 4.36 12.82 15.39
C ASP A 71 5.14 11.59 15.92
N LEU A 72 5.07 10.47 15.20
CA LEU A 72 5.85 9.28 15.44
C LEU A 72 7.35 9.51 15.17
N GLU A 73 7.70 10.11 14.04
CA GLU A 73 9.10 10.44 13.70
C GLU A 73 9.72 11.44 14.68
N ASN A 74 8.91 12.36 15.21
CA ASN A 74 9.32 13.32 16.24
C ASN A 74 9.37 12.72 17.66
N GLY A 75 9.03 11.43 17.86
CA GLY A 75 9.03 10.78 19.16
C GLY A 75 7.93 11.27 20.12
N ILE A 76 6.92 12.00 19.59
CA ILE A 76 5.74 12.45 20.35
C ILE A 76 4.91 11.24 20.77
N ILE A 77 4.81 10.25 19.90
CA ILE A 77 4.13 8.96 20.11
C ILE A 77 5.10 7.81 19.86
N ASN A 78 4.87 6.66 20.52
CA ASN A 78 5.64 5.43 20.34
C ASN A 78 4.76 4.16 20.26
N THR A 79 3.45 4.36 20.33
CA THR A 79 2.46 3.27 20.29
C THR A 79 1.26 3.71 19.47
N ILE A 80 0.79 2.85 18.59
CA ILE A 80 -0.40 3.08 17.77
C ILE A 80 -1.44 2.02 18.13
N ILE A 81 -2.68 2.47 18.40
CA ILE A 81 -3.80 1.56 18.66
C ILE A 81 -4.94 1.86 17.67
N THR A 82 -5.44 0.80 17.04
CA THR A 82 -6.63 0.84 16.17
C THR A 82 -7.69 -0.13 16.68
N LYS A 83 -8.95 0.10 16.31
CA LYS A 83 -10.04 -0.86 16.60
C LYS A 83 -9.76 -2.20 15.92
N ASP A 84 -9.44 -2.17 14.62
CA ASP A 84 -9.15 -3.32 13.78
C ASP A 84 -8.12 -2.94 12.71
N LEU A 85 -7.51 -3.96 12.05
CA LEU A 85 -6.50 -3.79 11.00
C LEU A 85 -7.01 -2.98 9.80
N SER A 86 -8.31 -3.06 9.50
CA SER A 86 -8.90 -2.34 8.37
C SER A 86 -8.85 -0.82 8.56
N ARG A 87 -8.70 -0.33 9.81
CA ARG A 87 -8.51 1.11 10.10
C ARG A 87 -7.13 1.55 9.64
N LEU A 88 -6.12 0.72 9.86
CA LEU A 88 -4.76 1.03 9.38
C LEU A 88 -4.71 1.06 7.85
N SER A 89 -5.10 -0.03 7.20
CA SER A 89 -5.31 -0.09 5.74
C SER A 89 -6.27 -1.22 5.36
N ARG A 90 -7.10 -1.00 4.32
CA ARG A 90 -7.88 -2.08 3.66
C ARG A 90 -7.01 -2.93 2.74
N ASN A 91 -5.85 -2.41 2.35
CA ASN A 91 -4.85 -3.16 1.61
C ASN A 91 -3.99 -3.92 2.62
N SER A 92 -4.12 -5.26 2.64
CA SER A 92 -3.37 -6.12 3.54
C SER A 92 -1.84 -5.97 3.39
N PHE A 93 -1.35 -5.67 2.20
CA PHE A 93 0.09 -5.43 1.97
C PHE A 93 0.57 -4.17 2.66
N GLU A 94 -0.19 -3.10 2.52
CA GLU A 94 0.13 -1.83 3.14
C GLU A 94 0.06 -1.92 4.66
N ALA A 95 -0.97 -2.59 5.20
CA ALA A 95 -1.06 -2.86 6.63
C ALA A 95 0.17 -3.65 7.12
N ASN A 96 0.54 -4.73 6.44
CA ASN A 96 1.70 -5.54 6.77
C ASN A 96 3.02 -4.77 6.62
N TYR A 97 3.18 -3.94 5.58
CA TYR A 97 4.34 -3.07 5.43
C TYR A 97 4.53 -2.16 6.65
N PHE A 98 3.44 -1.51 7.10
CA PHE A 98 3.51 -0.66 8.29
C PHE A 98 3.83 -1.47 9.54
N ILE A 99 3.16 -2.58 9.78
CA ILE A 99 3.28 -3.35 11.02
C ILE A 99 4.63 -4.06 11.10
N GLU A 100 5.05 -4.72 10.03
CA GLU A 100 6.20 -5.65 10.07
C GLU A 100 7.51 -4.99 9.64
N LEU A 101 7.46 -3.84 8.97
CA LEU A 101 8.65 -3.13 8.56
C LEU A 101 8.72 -1.74 9.19
N TYR A 102 7.82 -0.83 8.83
CA TYR A 102 7.93 0.58 9.17
C TYR A 102 7.88 0.83 10.68
N PHE A 103 6.93 0.22 11.40
CA PHE A 103 6.80 0.38 12.85
C PHE A 103 7.87 -0.41 13.60
N LEU A 104 8.20 -1.61 13.12
CA LEU A 104 9.22 -2.46 13.74
C LEU A 104 10.61 -1.81 13.71
N GLU A 105 11.03 -1.26 12.57
CA GLU A 105 12.32 -0.58 12.43
C GLU A 105 12.46 0.65 13.34
N ARG A 106 11.33 1.26 13.71
CA ARG A 106 11.26 2.44 14.59
C ARG A 106 10.94 2.11 16.05
N ASN A 107 10.87 0.82 16.40
CA ASN A 107 10.46 0.34 17.72
C ASN A 107 9.08 0.85 18.15
N ILE A 108 8.15 1.01 17.20
CA ILE A 108 6.78 1.42 17.46
C ILE A 108 5.93 0.17 17.75
N ARG A 109 5.25 0.18 18.89
CA ARG A 109 4.29 -0.85 19.23
C ARG A 109 2.98 -0.58 18.52
N TYR A 110 2.47 -1.57 17.80
CA TYR A 110 1.16 -1.52 17.14
C TYR A 110 0.20 -2.52 17.78
N ILE A 111 -1.02 -2.06 18.08
CA ILE A 111 -2.08 -2.89 18.67
C ILE A 111 -3.36 -2.75 17.85
N SER A 112 -3.90 -3.87 17.35
CA SER A 112 -5.26 -3.97 16.80
C SER A 112 -6.13 -4.72 17.80
N VAL A 113 -7.15 -4.04 18.33
CA VAL A 113 -7.92 -4.55 19.47
C VAL A 113 -8.75 -5.77 19.11
N LEU A 114 -9.54 -5.69 18.02
CA LEU A 114 -10.44 -6.78 17.62
C LEU A 114 -9.74 -7.94 16.92
N ASP A 115 -8.60 -7.69 16.30
CA ASP A 115 -7.81 -8.74 15.63
C ASP A 115 -6.83 -9.42 16.58
N ASN A 116 -6.75 -8.99 17.86
CA ASN A 116 -5.81 -9.49 18.85
C ASN A 116 -4.33 -9.45 18.39
N VAL A 117 -3.97 -8.42 17.61
CA VAL A 117 -2.59 -8.17 17.18
C VAL A 117 -1.92 -7.23 18.17
N ASP A 118 -0.74 -7.58 18.65
CA ASP A 118 0.10 -6.76 19.52
C ASP A 118 1.57 -7.04 19.25
N THR A 119 2.26 -6.09 18.61
CA THR A 119 3.67 -6.25 18.25
C THR A 119 4.64 -6.10 19.44
N GLY A 120 4.15 -5.64 20.60
CA GLY A 120 4.95 -5.55 21.83
C GLY A 120 5.06 -6.87 22.60
N VAL A 121 4.21 -7.85 22.27
CA VAL A 121 4.32 -9.21 22.82
C VAL A 121 5.33 -9.98 21.96
N LYS A 122 6.49 -10.29 22.52
CA LYS A 122 7.54 -11.07 21.85
C LYS A 122 7.02 -12.47 21.52
N ASN A 123 6.43 -12.64 20.36
CA ASN A 123 6.37 -13.95 19.72
C ASN A 123 7.73 -14.24 19.08
N SER A 124 8.18 -15.48 19.16
CA SER A 124 9.52 -15.91 18.76
C SER A 124 9.98 -15.34 17.42
N ASN A 125 11.12 -14.67 17.41
CA ASN A 125 11.71 -13.94 16.27
C ASN A 125 11.88 -14.77 14.97
N ASN A 126 11.75 -16.10 15.00
CA ASN A 126 11.93 -16.94 13.82
C ASN A 126 10.70 -17.04 12.92
N ASP A 127 9.49 -16.99 13.47
CA ASP A 127 8.26 -17.08 12.66
C ASP A 127 8.03 -15.80 11.87
N MET A 128 8.40 -14.64 12.45
CA MET A 128 8.30 -13.33 11.78
C MET A 128 9.22 -13.19 10.56
N ILE A 129 10.44 -13.76 10.63
CA ILE A 129 11.39 -13.69 9.50
C ILE A 129 10.88 -14.52 8.31
N GLN A 130 10.34 -15.71 8.56
CA GLN A 130 9.76 -16.56 7.52
C GLN A 130 8.53 -15.95 6.90
N PHE A 131 7.66 -15.35 7.72
CA PHE A 131 6.46 -14.64 7.25
C PHE A 131 6.82 -13.41 6.39
N LYS A 132 7.83 -12.64 6.80
CA LYS A 132 8.36 -11.48 6.05
C LYS A 132 8.88 -11.88 4.66
N THR A 133 9.59 -13.01 4.57
CA THR A 133 10.08 -13.53 3.29
C THR A 133 8.94 -13.97 2.37
N LEU A 134 7.93 -14.66 2.90
CA LEU A 134 6.75 -15.08 2.14
C LEU A 134 5.94 -13.91 1.61
N ILE A 135 5.75 -12.86 2.41
CA ILE A 135 5.04 -11.63 2.02
C ILE A 135 5.79 -10.90 0.90
N ASN A 136 7.11 -10.75 1.01
CA ASN A 136 7.92 -10.09 0.00
C ASN A 136 7.87 -10.83 -1.35
N ASP A 137 7.95 -12.15 -1.34
CA ASP A 137 7.83 -12.99 -2.53
C ASP A 137 6.45 -12.90 -3.17
N TRP A 138 5.40 -12.90 -2.36
CA TRP A 138 4.04 -12.80 -2.85
C TRP A 138 3.73 -11.40 -3.40
N TYR A 139 4.21 -10.33 -2.75
CA TYR A 139 4.12 -8.94 -3.23
C TYR A 139 4.73 -8.77 -4.60
N SER A 140 5.96 -9.27 -4.80
CA SER A 140 6.64 -9.24 -6.08
C SER A 140 5.86 -9.98 -7.17
N LYS A 141 5.27 -11.13 -6.84
CA LYS A 141 4.43 -11.92 -7.75
C LYS A 141 3.11 -11.23 -8.09
N ASP A 142 2.48 -10.55 -7.13
CA ASP A 142 1.21 -9.85 -7.34
C ASP A 142 1.40 -8.61 -8.23
N ILE A 143 2.42 -7.78 -7.94
CA ILE A 143 2.81 -6.66 -8.81
C ILE A 143 3.09 -7.15 -10.23
N SER A 144 3.89 -8.22 -10.37
CA SER A 144 4.21 -8.78 -11.68
C SER A 144 2.94 -9.23 -12.42
N ARG A 145 1.98 -9.86 -11.75
CA ARG A 145 0.69 -10.25 -12.35
C ARG A 145 -0.13 -9.03 -12.81
N LYS A 146 -0.23 -7.99 -11.97
CA LYS A 146 -0.97 -6.76 -12.30
C LYS A 146 -0.36 -6.03 -13.50
N ILE A 147 0.98 -5.91 -13.53
CA ILE A 147 1.69 -5.31 -14.65
C ILE A 147 1.46 -6.14 -15.93
N LYS A 148 1.64 -7.47 -15.87
CA LYS A 148 1.42 -8.37 -17.02
C LYS A 148 0.00 -8.28 -17.54
N SER A 149 -1.02 -8.29 -16.66
CA SER A 149 -2.42 -8.15 -17.04
C SER A 149 -2.70 -6.82 -17.72
N SER A 150 -2.20 -5.71 -17.17
CA SER A 150 -2.35 -4.38 -17.80
C SER A 150 -1.65 -4.27 -19.14
N VAL A 151 -0.44 -4.83 -19.28
CA VAL A 151 0.31 -4.89 -20.54
C VAL A 151 -0.42 -5.74 -21.56
N TRP A 152 -0.95 -6.89 -21.14
CA TRP A 152 -1.68 -7.80 -22.02
C TRP A 152 -2.97 -7.17 -22.55
N ALA A 153 -3.78 -6.55 -21.67
CA ALA A 153 -4.99 -5.85 -22.08
C ALA A 153 -4.74 -4.72 -23.09
N ARG A 154 -3.59 -4.04 -23.00
CA ARG A 154 -3.19 -3.03 -24.00
C ARG A 154 -2.75 -3.67 -25.32
N LYS A 155 -2.02 -4.79 -25.28
CA LYS A 155 -1.61 -5.53 -26.47
C LYS A 155 -2.82 -6.10 -27.22
N GLU A 156 -3.83 -6.61 -26.53
CA GLU A 156 -5.08 -7.08 -27.13
C GLU A 156 -5.83 -5.98 -27.87
N LYS A 157 -5.69 -4.72 -27.42
CA LYS A 157 -6.19 -3.53 -28.12
C LYS A 157 -5.31 -3.08 -29.30
N GLY A 158 -4.28 -3.84 -29.65
CA GLY A 158 -3.33 -3.50 -30.72
C GLY A 158 -2.36 -2.38 -30.39
N MET A 159 -2.23 -1.98 -29.13
CA MET A 159 -1.37 -0.88 -28.72
C MET A 159 0.10 -1.30 -28.73
N PHE A 160 0.95 -0.49 -29.34
CA PHE A 160 2.39 -0.64 -29.25
C PHE A 160 2.91 -0.13 -27.91
N LEU A 161 3.63 -0.99 -27.17
CA LEU A 161 4.11 -0.66 -25.82
C LEU A 161 5.65 -0.56 -25.71
N GLY A 162 6.36 -0.74 -26.82
CA GLY A 162 7.81 -0.64 -26.81
C GLY A 162 8.31 0.78 -26.58
N ALA A 163 9.48 0.93 -25.96
CA ALA A 163 10.11 2.23 -25.76
C ALA A 163 10.53 2.85 -27.10
N ILE A 164 11.05 2.04 -28.02
CA ILE A 164 11.54 2.45 -29.33
C ILE A 164 10.75 1.70 -30.41
N ALA A 165 10.34 2.38 -31.47
CA ALA A 165 9.72 1.76 -32.62
C ALA A 165 10.72 0.83 -33.34
N PRO A 166 10.31 -0.34 -33.86
CA PRO A 166 11.15 -1.19 -34.70
C PRO A 166 11.61 -0.45 -35.97
N TYR A 167 12.77 -0.84 -36.53
CA TYR A 167 13.24 -0.30 -37.78
C TYR A 167 12.22 -0.52 -38.92
N GLY A 168 11.95 0.50 -39.70
CA GLY A 168 10.88 0.54 -40.71
C GLY A 168 9.56 1.14 -40.19
N TYR A 169 9.49 1.47 -38.89
CA TYR A 169 8.31 2.09 -38.27
C TYR A 169 8.71 3.32 -37.47
N MET A 170 7.73 4.20 -37.24
CA MET A 170 7.82 5.34 -36.33
C MET A 170 6.56 5.41 -35.44
N LYS A 171 6.68 6.00 -34.28
CA LYS A 171 5.51 6.24 -33.43
C LYS A 171 4.73 7.44 -33.95
N ASN A 172 3.40 7.30 -34.00
CA ASN A 172 2.51 8.41 -34.29
C ASN A 172 2.76 9.58 -33.31
N LYS A 173 2.73 10.81 -33.82
CA LYS A 173 3.00 12.02 -33.02
C LYS A 173 1.89 12.34 -32.01
N GLN A 174 0.65 11.95 -32.28
CA GLN A 174 -0.51 12.19 -31.41
C GLN A 174 -0.73 11.04 -30.43
N ASP A 175 -0.51 9.79 -30.88
CA ASP A 175 -0.64 8.59 -30.03
C ASP A 175 0.61 7.70 -30.18
N LYS A 176 1.47 7.71 -29.17
CA LYS A 176 2.71 6.92 -29.13
C LYS A 176 2.48 5.40 -29.11
N HIS A 177 1.23 4.94 -28.96
CA HIS A 177 0.85 3.54 -28.99
C HIS A 177 0.50 3.04 -30.40
N ILE A 178 0.48 3.90 -31.39
CA ILE A 178 0.25 3.59 -32.81
C ILE A 178 1.60 3.66 -33.55
N LEU A 179 1.89 2.61 -34.33
CA LEU A 179 3.02 2.60 -35.23
C LEU A 179 2.59 3.02 -36.63
N GLU A 180 3.37 3.92 -37.24
CA GLU A 180 3.26 4.32 -38.65
C GLU A 180 4.46 3.77 -39.42
N ILE A 181 4.25 3.47 -40.71
CA ILE A 181 5.33 3.02 -41.60
C ILE A 181 6.25 4.21 -41.90
N LYS A 182 7.56 4.03 -41.71
CA LYS A 182 8.58 4.97 -42.12
C LYS A 182 9.10 4.53 -43.50
N GLU A 183 8.52 5.10 -44.56
CA GLU A 183 8.74 4.67 -45.96
C GLU A 183 10.21 4.50 -46.33
N THR A 184 11.10 5.42 -45.90
CA THR A 184 12.53 5.36 -46.20
C THR A 184 13.23 4.11 -45.64
N GLU A 185 12.76 3.57 -44.53
CA GLU A 185 13.30 2.38 -43.88
C GLU A 185 12.53 1.12 -44.27
N ALA A 186 11.23 1.23 -44.55
CA ALA A 186 10.37 0.12 -44.92
C ALA A 186 10.82 -0.58 -46.20
N ILE A 187 11.38 0.17 -47.17
CA ILE A 187 11.96 -0.37 -48.39
C ILE A 187 13.04 -1.41 -48.08
N VAL A 188 13.90 -1.10 -47.11
CA VAL A 188 15.01 -2.00 -46.71
C VAL A 188 14.44 -3.24 -46.03
N VAL A 189 13.45 -3.07 -45.13
CA VAL A 189 12.80 -4.20 -44.43
C VAL A 189 12.12 -5.14 -45.46
N LYS A 190 11.36 -4.59 -46.40
CA LYS A 190 10.72 -5.40 -47.46
C LYS A 190 11.75 -6.19 -48.25
N LYS A 191 12.87 -5.57 -48.66
CA LYS A 191 13.94 -6.25 -49.39
C LYS A 191 14.57 -7.39 -48.59
N ILE A 192 14.79 -7.19 -47.27
CA ILE A 192 15.32 -8.25 -46.40
C ILE A 192 14.38 -9.48 -46.40
N PHE A 193 13.08 -9.26 -46.22
CA PHE A 193 12.10 -10.33 -46.22
C PHE A 193 11.99 -11.03 -47.59
N GLU A 194 12.06 -10.27 -48.69
CA GLU A 194 12.06 -10.83 -50.03
C GLU A 194 13.29 -11.69 -50.31
N GLU A 195 14.47 -11.27 -49.93
CA GLU A 195 15.70 -12.04 -50.12
C GLU A 195 15.71 -13.27 -49.21
N PHE A 196 15.24 -13.15 -47.96
CA PHE A 196 15.09 -14.29 -47.07
C PHE A 196 14.11 -15.33 -47.62
N SER A 197 12.98 -14.92 -48.21
CA SER A 197 11.99 -15.82 -48.79
C SER A 197 12.52 -16.59 -50.02
N LYS A 198 13.58 -16.04 -50.67
CA LYS A 198 14.27 -16.68 -51.83
C LYS A 198 15.45 -17.56 -51.39
N GLY A 199 15.65 -17.74 -50.08
CA GLY A 199 16.72 -18.58 -49.53
C GLY A 199 18.12 -17.96 -49.56
N LYS A 200 18.19 -16.63 -49.58
CA LYS A 200 19.46 -15.87 -49.50
C LYS A 200 19.70 -15.33 -48.10
#